data_fbdb2811fe86967880bc27ab1e3be979
#
_entry.id   fbdb2811fe86967880bc27ab1e3be979
#
_cell.length_a   1.000
_cell.length_b   1.000
_cell.length_c   1.000
_cell.angle_alpha   90.00
_cell.angle_beta   90.00
_cell.angle_gamma   90.00
#
_symmetry.space_group_name_H-M   'P 1'
#
loop_
_entity.id
_entity.type
_entity.pdbx_description
1 polymer ?
#
loop_
_entity_poly.entity_id
_entity_poly.type
_entity_poly.pdbx_seq_one_letter_code
_entity_poly.pdbx_strand_id
1 'polypeptide(L)'
;RDMIVVMDCGDVKKGPTVRPADVDVLQIFVKELIPFIDSTFRTKTDRLNRAMAGLSRGSGQTWLTVRANLDTYAWLGCFSDNFIIYDSGYSENGRFQDSEKPEYREKLKLIFVSHGSAENPAIPRTIVELMKSHGLNAVFYEPQGTAHEWLTWRRSLREFVPLIFK
;
A
#
# COMPACT_ATOMS: atom_id res chain seq x y z
N ARG A 1 2.00 19.79 5.32
CA ARG A 1 0.72 20.00 4.62
C ARG A 1 -0.41 19.45 5.46
N ASP A 2 -1.52 20.16 5.46
CA ASP A 2 -2.75 19.64 6.04
C ASP A 2 -3.28 18.52 5.15
N MET A 3 -3.80 17.46 5.77
CA MET A 3 -4.38 16.33 5.05
C MET A 3 -5.62 15.81 5.77
N ILE A 4 -6.55 15.27 5.02
CA ILE A 4 -7.67 14.49 5.56
C ILE A 4 -7.22 13.05 5.65
N VAL A 5 -7.36 12.44 6.82
CA VAL A 5 -7.10 11.01 7.04
C VAL A 5 -8.44 10.30 7.18
N VAL A 6 -8.67 9.34 6.29
CA VAL A 6 -9.87 8.51 6.30
C VAL A 6 -9.45 7.10 6.68
N MET A 7 -10.10 6.53 7.69
CA MET A 7 -9.83 5.17 8.14
C MET A 7 -11.09 4.33 8.05
N ASP A 8 -10.97 3.16 7.45
CA ASP A 8 -12.00 2.14 7.40
C ASP A 8 -11.52 0.88 8.14
N CYS A 9 -12.44 0.08 8.64
CA CYS A 9 -12.11 -1.18 9.31
C CYS A 9 -11.65 -2.29 8.34
N GLY A 10 -11.78 -2.09 7.05
CA GLY A 10 -11.37 -3.04 6.01
C GLY A 10 -12.22 -4.32 5.95
N ASP A 11 -13.36 -4.34 6.63
CA ASP A 11 -14.29 -5.47 6.65
C ASP A 11 -15.60 -5.12 5.95
N VAL A 12 -15.90 -5.85 4.88
CA VAL A 12 -17.26 -5.85 4.31
C VAL A 12 -18.02 -7.02 4.92
N LYS A 13 -18.99 -6.73 5.77
CA LYS A 13 -19.91 -7.73 6.28
C LYS A 13 -20.87 -8.16 5.17
N LYS A 14 -20.46 -9.10 4.35
CA LYS A 14 -21.38 -9.90 3.55
C LYS A 14 -21.61 -11.23 4.28
N GLY A 15 -22.84 -11.76 4.20
CA GLY A 15 -23.31 -12.92 4.95
C GLY A 15 -22.38 -14.15 4.94
N PRO A 16 -22.73 -15.23 5.61
CA PRO A 16 -21.82 -16.28 6.07
C PRO A 16 -21.09 -17.09 4.99
N THR A 17 -21.32 -16.83 3.73
CA THR A 17 -20.77 -17.60 2.61
C THR A 17 -19.75 -16.86 1.74
N VAL A 18 -19.54 -15.59 1.95
CA VAL A 18 -18.53 -14.83 1.19
C VAL A 18 -17.31 -14.70 2.07
N ARG A 19 -16.24 -15.48 1.78
CA ARG A 19 -14.89 -15.03 2.14
C ARG A 19 -14.80 -13.60 1.65
N PRO A 20 -14.25 -12.66 2.43
CA PRO A 20 -13.88 -11.38 1.88
C PRO A 20 -12.83 -11.67 0.80
N ALA A 21 -13.28 -12.01 -0.38
CA ALA A 21 -12.52 -11.79 -1.57
C ALA A 21 -12.33 -10.28 -1.53
N ASP A 22 -11.12 -9.85 -1.28
CA ASP A 22 -10.68 -8.48 -1.10
C ASP A 22 -11.13 -7.55 -2.26
N VAL A 23 -11.62 -8.11 -3.35
CA VAL A 23 -12.16 -7.43 -4.51
C VAL A 23 -13.31 -6.47 -4.18
N ASP A 24 -14.22 -6.84 -3.27
CA ASP A 24 -15.36 -5.97 -2.93
C ASP A 24 -14.93 -4.76 -2.08
N VAL A 25 -14.01 -4.96 -1.16
CA VAL A 25 -13.41 -3.85 -0.36
C VAL A 25 -12.68 -2.87 -1.26
N LEU A 26 -11.92 -3.38 -2.24
CA LEU A 26 -11.19 -2.56 -3.21
C LEU A 26 -12.14 -1.66 -4.01
N GLN A 27 -13.30 -2.19 -4.40
CA GLN A 27 -14.32 -1.44 -5.13
C GLN A 27 -14.98 -0.38 -4.26
N ILE A 28 -15.25 -0.67 -2.98
CA ILE A 28 -15.84 0.29 -2.04
C ILE A 28 -14.92 1.50 -1.85
N PHE A 29 -13.61 1.30 -1.68
CA PHE A 29 -12.68 2.42 -1.56
C PHE A 29 -12.76 3.38 -2.75
N VAL A 30 -12.78 2.84 -3.96
CA VAL A 30 -12.68 3.66 -5.18
C VAL A 30 -14.03 4.17 -5.63
N LYS A 31 -15.09 3.37 -5.52
CA LYS A 31 -16.41 3.70 -6.09
C LYS A 31 -17.37 4.38 -5.12
N GLU A 32 -17.13 4.25 -3.83
CA GLU A 32 -18.04 4.79 -2.81
C GLU A 32 -17.31 5.76 -1.87
N LEU A 33 -16.24 5.33 -1.19
CA LEU A 33 -15.59 6.13 -0.16
C LEU A 33 -14.93 7.38 -0.72
N ILE A 34 -14.15 7.28 -1.79
CA ILE A 34 -13.50 8.43 -2.42
C ILE A 34 -14.55 9.46 -2.92
N PRO A 35 -15.56 9.07 -3.72
CA PRO A 35 -16.59 10.02 -4.15
C PRO A 35 -17.33 10.67 -2.99
N PHE A 36 -17.63 9.93 -1.94
CA PHE A 36 -18.25 10.49 -0.73
C PHE A 36 -17.38 11.55 -0.07
N ILE A 37 -16.09 11.25 0.13
CA ILE A 37 -15.15 12.21 0.74
C ILE A 37 -14.96 13.44 -0.14
N ASP A 38 -14.77 13.24 -1.45
CA ASP A 38 -14.54 14.35 -2.39
C ASP A 38 -15.77 15.25 -2.53
N SER A 39 -16.99 14.72 -2.40
CA SER A 39 -18.23 15.51 -2.41
C SER A 39 -18.53 16.21 -1.09
N THR A 40 -18.01 15.69 0.04
CA THR A 40 -18.32 16.20 1.38
C THR A 40 -17.30 17.20 1.87
N PHE A 41 -16.03 17.04 1.49
CA PHE A 41 -14.92 17.85 1.98
C PHE A 41 -14.19 18.56 0.82
N ARG A 42 -13.49 19.64 1.13
CA ARG A 42 -12.66 20.36 0.15
C ARG A 42 -11.36 19.61 -0.12
N THR A 43 -11.41 18.60 -0.95
CA THR A 43 -10.26 17.78 -1.31
C THR A 43 -9.61 18.25 -2.61
N LYS A 44 -8.37 17.86 -2.82
CA LYS A 44 -7.71 17.83 -4.12
C LYS A 44 -7.89 16.45 -4.71
N THR A 45 -8.65 16.34 -5.80
CA THR A 45 -9.15 15.07 -6.32
C THR A 45 -8.18 14.32 -7.22
N ASP A 46 -7.07 14.96 -7.61
CA ASP A 46 -6.07 14.33 -8.46
C ASP A 46 -5.21 13.29 -7.69
N ARG A 47 -4.66 12.33 -8.42
CA ARG A 47 -3.90 11.23 -7.86
C ARG A 47 -2.65 11.65 -7.07
N LEU A 48 -2.02 12.79 -7.42
CA LEU A 48 -0.82 13.28 -6.73
C LEU A 48 -1.12 13.78 -5.32
N ASN A 49 -2.37 14.05 -5.03
CA ASN A 49 -2.86 14.45 -3.72
C ASN A 49 -3.61 13.31 -2.99
N ARG A 50 -3.46 12.05 -3.46
CA ARG A 50 -4.11 10.89 -2.83
C ARG A 50 -3.10 9.79 -2.56
N ALA A 51 -3.05 9.37 -1.30
CA ALA A 51 -2.24 8.26 -0.81
C ALA A 51 -3.12 7.16 -0.22
N MET A 52 -2.65 5.93 -0.25
CA MET A 52 -3.26 4.83 0.49
C MET A 52 -2.19 4.09 1.28
N ALA A 53 -2.49 3.75 2.52
CA ALA A 53 -1.60 2.96 3.35
C ALA A 53 -2.40 1.96 4.19
N GLY A 54 -1.77 0.83 4.50
CA GLY A 54 -2.38 -0.19 5.32
C GLY A 54 -1.34 -1.03 6.07
N LEU A 55 -1.80 -1.69 7.12
CA LEU A 55 -0.98 -2.59 7.94
C LEU A 55 -1.47 -4.03 7.84
N SER A 56 -0.56 -5.01 7.88
CA SER A 56 -0.89 -6.43 7.82
C SER A 56 -1.83 -6.75 6.64
N ARG A 57 -3.03 -7.29 6.88
CA ARG A 57 -4.06 -7.50 5.83
C ARG A 57 -4.38 -6.21 5.05
N GLY A 58 -4.43 -5.07 5.74
CA GLY A 58 -4.67 -3.77 5.11
C GLY A 58 -3.56 -3.35 4.15
N SER A 59 -2.32 -3.82 4.32
CA SER A 59 -1.25 -3.58 3.36
C SER A 59 -1.49 -4.31 2.04
N GLY A 60 -1.97 -5.55 2.09
CA GLY A 60 -2.39 -6.29 0.91
C GLY A 60 -3.55 -5.62 0.18
N GLN A 61 -4.58 -5.17 0.93
CA GLN A 61 -5.68 -4.39 0.37
C GLN A 61 -5.17 -3.12 -0.30
N THR A 62 -4.24 -2.41 0.33
CA THR A 62 -3.60 -1.21 -0.24
C THR A 62 -2.88 -1.53 -1.54
N TRP A 63 -2.04 -2.56 -1.55
CA TRP A 63 -1.32 -3.01 -2.74
C TRP A 63 -2.27 -3.31 -3.90
N LEU A 64 -3.27 -4.16 -3.67
CA LEU A 64 -4.25 -4.57 -4.67
C LEU A 64 -5.08 -3.38 -5.19
N THR A 65 -5.53 -2.50 -4.28
CA THR A 65 -6.32 -1.32 -4.67
C THR A 65 -5.51 -0.37 -5.53
N VAL A 66 -4.31 -0.01 -5.11
CA VAL A 66 -3.49 1.00 -5.80
C VAL A 66 -3.05 0.49 -7.16
N ARG A 67 -2.59 -0.77 -7.26
CA ARG A 67 -2.14 -1.32 -8.54
C ARG A 67 -3.27 -1.45 -9.58
N ALA A 68 -4.50 -1.67 -9.13
CA ALA A 68 -5.67 -1.71 -10.01
C ALA A 68 -6.21 -0.31 -10.35
N ASN A 69 -5.73 0.76 -9.67
CA ASN A 69 -6.27 2.12 -9.77
C ASN A 69 -5.16 3.17 -9.79
N LEU A 70 -4.18 3.01 -10.70
CA LEU A 70 -3.02 3.90 -10.81
C LEU A 70 -3.36 5.35 -11.17
N ASP A 71 -4.55 5.59 -11.73
CA ASP A 71 -5.06 6.93 -12.01
C ASP A 71 -5.70 7.60 -10.78
N THR A 72 -5.90 6.83 -9.70
CA THR A 72 -6.51 7.30 -8.46
C THR A 72 -5.47 7.63 -7.38
N TYR A 73 -4.38 6.89 -7.32
CA TYR A 73 -3.37 7.01 -6.27
C TYR A 73 -1.96 7.16 -6.85
N ALA A 74 -1.11 7.92 -6.16
CA ALA A 74 0.30 8.04 -6.51
C ALA A 74 1.27 7.58 -5.40
N TRP A 75 0.77 7.44 -4.18
CA TRP A 75 1.60 7.15 -2.99
C TRP A 75 1.04 5.95 -2.25
N LEU A 76 1.89 5.01 -1.92
CA LEU A 76 1.54 3.70 -1.41
C LEU A 76 2.39 3.36 -0.19
N GLY A 77 1.73 2.96 0.91
CA GLY A 77 2.39 2.51 2.14
C GLY A 77 1.91 1.12 2.58
N CYS A 78 2.82 0.13 2.60
CA CYS A 78 2.56 -1.24 3.01
C CYS A 78 3.35 -1.57 4.27
N PHE A 79 2.67 -1.73 5.40
CA PHE A 79 3.30 -1.96 6.70
C PHE A 79 3.10 -3.40 7.15
N SER A 80 4.18 -4.11 7.50
CA SER A 80 4.18 -5.53 7.88
C SER A 80 3.47 -6.40 6.85
N ASP A 81 3.87 -6.24 5.58
CA ASP A 81 3.18 -6.81 4.42
C ASP A 81 3.74 -8.18 4.04
N ASN A 82 2.88 -9.18 4.09
CA ASN A 82 3.17 -10.49 3.53
C ASN A 82 2.54 -10.68 2.11
N PHE A 83 1.63 -9.79 1.68
CA PHE A 83 0.89 -9.96 0.42
C PHE A 83 1.69 -9.54 -0.81
N ILE A 84 2.56 -8.53 -0.72
CA ILE A 84 3.51 -8.21 -1.80
C ILE A 84 4.28 -9.46 -2.22
N ILE A 85 4.58 -10.37 -1.27
CA ILE A 85 5.28 -11.62 -1.51
C ILE A 85 4.43 -12.58 -2.35
N TYR A 86 3.13 -12.65 -2.10
CA TYR A 86 2.26 -13.66 -2.72
C TYR A 86 1.60 -13.20 -4.01
N ASP A 87 1.34 -11.90 -4.15
CA ASP A 87 0.53 -11.37 -5.26
C ASP A 87 1.36 -10.66 -6.34
N SER A 88 2.60 -10.35 -6.06
CA SER A 88 3.50 -9.66 -6.98
C SER A 88 4.02 -10.53 -8.11
N GLY A 89 3.62 -11.80 -8.18
CA GLY A 89 4.19 -12.75 -9.14
C GLY A 89 5.67 -13.04 -8.86
N TYR A 90 6.11 -12.89 -7.60
CA TYR A 90 7.40 -13.39 -7.16
C TYR A 90 7.41 -14.91 -7.39
N SER A 91 7.76 -15.28 -8.61
CA SER A 91 7.99 -16.68 -8.97
C SER A 91 9.35 -17.10 -8.41
N GLU A 92 9.57 -18.41 -8.29
CA GLU A 92 10.86 -19.00 -7.95
C GLU A 92 12.03 -18.47 -8.82
N ASN A 93 11.71 -17.81 -9.94
CA ASN A 93 12.66 -17.17 -10.85
C ASN A 93 12.93 -15.69 -10.54
N GLY A 94 12.43 -15.15 -9.42
CA GLY A 94 12.72 -13.78 -8.98
C GLY A 94 12.13 -12.65 -9.82
N ARG A 95 11.15 -12.94 -10.67
CA ARG A 95 10.50 -11.92 -11.51
C ARG A 95 9.30 -11.30 -10.79
N PHE A 96 9.43 -10.02 -10.54
CA PHE A 96 8.33 -9.16 -10.09
C PHE A 96 7.59 -8.64 -11.32
N GLN A 97 6.62 -9.39 -11.83
CA GLN A 97 5.99 -9.12 -13.13
C GLN A 97 5.38 -7.70 -13.25
N ASP A 98 4.87 -7.15 -12.17
CA ASP A 98 4.27 -5.83 -12.19
C ASP A 98 5.32 -4.71 -12.23
N SER A 99 6.50 -4.90 -11.67
CA SER A 99 7.56 -3.89 -11.70
C SER A 99 8.12 -3.62 -13.11
N GLU A 100 7.88 -4.52 -14.05
CA GLU A 100 8.30 -4.39 -15.45
C GLU A 100 7.37 -3.47 -16.25
N LYS A 101 6.14 -3.22 -15.78
CA LYS A 101 5.17 -2.38 -16.47
C LYS A 101 5.56 -0.90 -16.40
N PRO A 102 5.77 -0.21 -17.54
CA PRO A 102 6.16 1.21 -17.55
C PRO A 102 5.22 2.11 -16.75
N GLU A 103 3.92 1.81 -16.77
CA GLU A 103 2.89 2.59 -16.07
C GLU A 103 3.10 2.70 -14.57
N TYR A 104 3.68 1.68 -13.91
CA TYR A 104 3.99 1.73 -12.49
C TYR A 104 5.06 2.78 -12.19
N ARG A 105 6.11 2.85 -13.02
CA ARG A 105 7.20 3.84 -12.89
C ARG A 105 6.70 5.27 -13.13
N GLU A 106 5.81 5.44 -14.07
CA GLU A 106 5.27 6.76 -14.43
C GLU A 106 4.28 7.28 -13.36
N LYS A 107 3.42 6.39 -12.88
CA LYS A 107 2.29 6.77 -12.05
C LYS A 107 2.56 6.69 -10.56
N LEU A 108 3.33 5.73 -10.06
CA LEU A 108 3.65 5.63 -8.64
C LEU A 108 4.82 6.54 -8.28
N LYS A 109 4.58 7.47 -7.37
CA LYS A 109 5.58 8.42 -6.86
C LYS A 109 6.36 7.87 -5.68
N LEU A 110 5.77 6.95 -4.94
CA LEU A 110 6.42 6.25 -3.83
C LEU A 110 5.72 4.91 -3.55
N ILE A 111 6.52 3.88 -3.40
CA ILE A 111 6.14 2.60 -2.79
C ILE A 111 6.94 2.47 -1.49
N PHE A 112 6.28 2.63 -0.36
CA PHE A 112 6.90 2.49 0.96
C PHE A 112 6.51 1.15 1.56
N VAL A 113 7.50 0.33 1.87
CA VAL A 113 7.32 -1.00 2.49
C VAL A 113 8.05 -1.02 3.82
N SER A 114 7.42 -1.52 4.85
CA SER A 114 8.06 -1.68 6.16
C SER A 114 7.78 -3.02 6.80
N HIS A 115 8.78 -3.53 7.53
CA HIS A 115 8.67 -4.70 8.38
C HIS A 115 9.48 -4.49 9.66
N GLY A 116 8.93 -4.90 10.79
CA GLY A 116 9.70 -4.95 12.04
C GLY A 116 10.91 -5.89 11.92
N SER A 117 12.01 -5.56 12.57
CA SER A 117 13.23 -6.38 12.47
C SER A 117 13.04 -7.81 12.99
N ALA A 118 12.03 -8.07 13.84
CA ALA A 118 11.65 -9.39 14.33
C ALA A 118 10.58 -10.10 13.47
N GLU A 119 10.14 -9.51 12.36
CA GLU A 119 9.13 -10.10 11.44
C GLU A 119 9.75 -10.85 10.24
N ASN A 120 11.03 -11.16 10.28
CA ASN A 120 11.76 -11.74 9.14
C ASN A 120 11.73 -10.82 7.87
N PRO A 121 12.38 -9.65 7.92
CA PRO A 121 12.30 -8.63 6.86
C PRO A 121 13.09 -8.97 5.58
N ALA A 122 13.74 -10.11 5.49
CA ALA A 122 14.65 -10.45 4.37
C ALA A 122 13.93 -10.46 3.01
N ILE A 123 12.77 -11.11 2.92
CA ILE A 123 12.01 -11.22 1.65
C ILE A 123 11.45 -9.86 1.23
N PRO A 124 10.73 -9.08 2.07
CA PRO A 124 10.25 -7.76 1.69
C PRO A 124 11.39 -6.81 1.29
N ARG A 125 12.54 -6.88 1.95
CA ARG A 125 13.72 -6.11 1.57
C ARG A 125 14.20 -6.45 0.15
N THR A 126 14.32 -7.76 -0.17
CA THR A 126 14.72 -8.22 -1.50
C THR A 126 13.74 -7.75 -2.58
N ILE A 127 12.43 -7.79 -2.30
CA ILE A 127 11.40 -7.32 -3.23
C ILE A 127 11.56 -5.81 -3.49
N VAL A 128 11.79 -5.00 -2.45
CA VAL A 128 12.00 -3.57 -2.61
C VAL A 128 13.26 -3.26 -3.42
N GLU A 129 14.34 -4.00 -3.21
CA GLU A 129 15.57 -3.85 -4.03
C GLU A 129 15.31 -4.23 -5.50
N LEU A 130 14.51 -5.26 -5.74
CA LEU A 130 14.09 -5.62 -7.08
C LEU A 130 13.23 -4.51 -7.73
N MET A 131 12.27 -3.94 -7.00
CA MET A 131 11.49 -2.78 -7.47
C MET A 131 12.40 -1.62 -7.87
N LYS A 132 13.41 -1.29 -7.05
CA LYS A 132 14.40 -0.25 -7.35
C LYS A 132 15.21 -0.56 -8.61
N SER A 133 15.64 -1.80 -8.78
CA SER A 133 16.41 -2.21 -9.97
C SER A 133 15.61 -2.08 -11.27
N HIS A 134 14.27 -2.11 -11.16
CA HIS A 134 13.33 -1.86 -12.27
C HIS A 134 12.91 -0.38 -12.37
N GLY A 135 13.56 0.51 -11.63
CA GLY A 135 13.35 1.96 -11.73
C GLY A 135 12.13 2.48 -10.96
N LEU A 136 11.55 1.68 -10.06
CA LEU A 136 10.48 2.15 -9.17
C LEU A 136 11.07 2.95 -8.00
N ASN A 137 10.41 4.03 -7.61
CA ASN A 137 10.74 4.75 -6.40
C ASN A 137 10.19 4.00 -5.17
N ALA A 138 10.93 3.00 -4.73
CA ALA A 138 10.59 2.15 -3.60
C ALA A 138 11.52 2.39 -2.42
N VAL A 139 10.96 2.36 -1.20
CA VAL A 139 11.69 2.55 0.06
C VAL A 139 11.36 1.40 0.99
N PHE A 140 12.40 0.80 1.57
CA PHE A 140 12.25 -0.17 2.65
C PHE A 140 12.62 0.45 3.98
N TYR A 141 11.75 0.31 4.97
CA TYR A 141 11.97 0.77 6.35
C TYR A 141 11.86 -0.40 7.33
N GLU A 142 12.84 -0.53 8.19
CA GLU A 142 12.91 -1.59 9.20
C GLU A 142 13.01 -0.99 10.60
N PRO A 143 11.89 -0.82 11.31
CA PRO A 143 11.92 -0.40 12.70
C PRO A 143 12.57 -1.46 13.58
N GLN A 144 13.69 -1.10 14.19
CA GLN A 144 14.51 -1.99 15.00
C GLN A 144 13.84 -2.36 16.33
N GLY A 145 13.99 -3.62 16.73
CA GLY A 145 13.47 -4.15 18.00
C GLY A 145 11.95 -4.29 18.05
N THR A 146 11.31 -4.40 16.88
CA THR A 146 9.85 -4.52 16.79
C THR A 146 9.40 -5.71 15.95
N ALA A 147 8.20 -6.21 16.22
CA ALA A 147 7.57 -7.35 15.56
C ALA A 147 6.26 -6.93 14.86
N HIS A 148 5.34 -7.86 14.64
CA HIS A 148 4.02 -7.61 14.05
C HIS A 148 3.09 -6.92 15.07
N GLU A 149 3.30 -5.63 15.31
CA GLU A 149 2.70 -4.90 16.43
C GLU A 149 2.52 -3.40 16.15
N TRP A 150 1.73 -2.74 16.99
CA TRP A 150 1.43 -1.31 16.90
C TRP A 150 2.67 -0.41 16.90
N LEU A 151 3.73 -0.79 17.60
CA LEU A 151 4.96 0.01 17.64
C LEU A 151 5.61 0.06 16.24
N THR A 152 5.65 -1.07 15.54
CA THR A 152 6.10 -1.16 14.15
C THR A 152 5.30 -0.22 13.26
N TRP A 153 3.97 -0.32 13.32
CA TRP A 153 3.07 0.42 12.41
C TRP A 153 3.07 1.92 12.67
N ARG A 154 3.11 2.34 13.95
CA ARG A 154 3.23 3.77 14.31
C ARG A 154 4.55 4.37 13.80
N ARG A 155 5.66 3.65 13.96
CA ARG A 155 6.96 4.08 13.43
C ARG A 155 6.93 4.14 11.92
N SER A 156 6.35 3.15 11.26
CA SER A 156 6.20 3.11 9.80
C SER A 156 5.38 4.27 9.27
N LEU A 157 4.25 4.57 9.88
CA LEU A 157 3.43 5.73 9.52
C LEU A 157 4.18 7.04 9.70
N ARG A 158 4.93 7.19 10.79
CA ARG A 158 5.75 8.37 11.06
C ARG A 158 6.80 8.62 9.97
N GLU A 159 7.42 7.56 9.46
CA GLU A 159 8.42 7.66 8.38
C GLU A 159 7.77 7.85 7.00
N PHE A 160 6.60 7.26 6.77
CA PHE A 160 5.87 7.36 5.51
C PHE A 160 5.30 8.75 5.25
N VAL A 161 4.62 9.35 6.24
CA VAL A 161 3.87 10.62 6.07
C VAL A 161 4.73 11.78 5.55
N PRO A 162 5.98 12.00 6.00
CA PRO A 162 6.82 13.07 5.46
C PRO A 162 7.26 12.88 4.00
N LEU A 163 7.07 11.70 3.44
CA LEU A 163 7.52 11.36 2.09
C LEU A 163 6.46 11.61 1.02
N ILE A 164 5.19 11.71 1.41
CA ILE A 164 4.08 11.86 0.48
C ILE A 164 3.74 13.33 0.17
N PHE A 165 3.05 13.56 -0.96
CA PHE A 165 2.56 14.87 -1.42
C PHE A 165 3.66 15.92 -1.63
N LYS A 166 4.84 15.47 -2.08
CA LYS A 166 5.97 16.35 -2.43
C LYS A 166 5.92 16.81 -3.87
#